data_f21cff3f2695c4b0f3f66e3043abd4c8
#
_entry.id   f21cff3f2695c4b0f3f66e3043abd4c8
#
_cell.length_a   1.000
_cell.length_b   1.000
_cell.length_c   1.000
_cell.angle_alpha   90.00
_cell.angle_beta   90.00
_cell.angle_gamma   90.00
#
_symmetry.space_group_name_H-M   'P 1'
#
loop_
_entity.id
_entity.type
_entity.pdbx_description
1 polymer ?
#
loop_
_entity_poly.entity_id
_entity_poly.type
_entity_poly.pdbx_seq_one_letter_code
_entity_poly.pdbx_strand_id
1 'polypeptide(L)'
;DAIYEYQRILLNLYPENADDIARIIKIIYKLSKDTAVLYEFDNPNIVDYTKDKRVLFTKLLPWTFKFLYSLMRFNKYNMSMEEFFEKQTDNQSLTDIMTQFFFRKTPAYFSLGYFYVYLDYFYPINGTGALPKLLHNKVIENGGTLQLGTQIKEIIPSEMKVVDSEGNQYKYDHLIWAADLKTFYRQIN
;
A
#
# COMPACT_ATOMS: atom_id res chain seq x y z
N ASP A 1 14.47 9.45 11.51
CA ASP A 1 13.06 9.02 11.44
C ASP A 1 12.38 9.78 10.28
N ALA A 2 11.79 9.06 9.33
CA ALA A 2 11.18 9.62 8.11
C ALA A 2 10.09 10.68 8.41
N ILE A 3 9.32 10.51 9.48
CA ILE A 3 8.28 11.47 9.88
C ILE A 3 8.91 12.82 10.30
N TYR A 4 10.02 12.80 11.01
CA TYR A 4 10.71 14.05 11.42
C TYR A 4 11.37 14.73 10.22
N GLU A 5 11.88 13.96 9.26
CA GLU A 5 12.43 14.52 8.03
C GLU A 5 11.31 15.16 7.18
N TYR A 6 10.16 14.52 7.10
CA TYR A 6 8.98 15.10 6.47
C TYR A 6 8.52 16.39 7.17
N GLN A 7 8.49 16.40 8.51
CA GLN A 7 8.23 17.61 9.27
C GLN A 7 9.21 18.74 8.93
N ARG A 8 10.51 18.43 8.83
CA ARG A 8 11.54 19.42 8.48
C ARG A 8 11.31 20.03 7.10
N ILE A 9 10.93 19.21 6.13
CA ILE A 9 10.59 19.66 4.77
C ILE A 9 9.38 20.61 4.82
N LEU A 10 8.32 20.23 5.52
CA LEU A 10 7.12 21.07 5.65
C LEU A 10 7.40 22.40 6.35
N LEU A 11 8.21 22.41 7.40
CA LEU A 11 8.62 23.64 8.11
C LEU A 11 9.44 24.59 7.22
N ASN A 12 10.24 24.05 6.30
CA ASN A 12 10.97 24.87 5.33
C ASN A 12 10.07 25.49 4.27
N LEU A 13 8.99 24.78 3.88
CA LEU A 13 8.04 25.24 2.86
C LEU A 13 6.97 26.18 3.43
N TYR A 14 6.57 25.97 4.69
CA TYR A 14 5.48 26.68 5.37
C TYR A 14 5.89 27.11 6.78
N PRO A 15 6.89 28.00 6.93
CA PRO A 15 7.38 28.39 8.24
C PRO A 15 6.32 29.09 9.10
N GLU A 16 5.36 29.78 8.48
CA GLU A 16 4.24 30.46 9.14
C GLU A 16 3.23 29.47 9.76
N ASN A 17 3.20 28.21 9.32
CA ASN A 17 2.31 27.17 9.83
C ASN A 17 3.01 26.19 10.79
N ALA A 18 4.08 26.60 11.45
CA ALA A 18 4.90 25.72 12.29
C ALA A 18 4.08 25.00 13.38
N ASP A 19 3.17 25.69 14.05
CA ASP A 19 2.31 25.12 15.10
C ASP A 19 1.31 24.11 14.54
N ASP A 20 0.74 24.38 13.36
CA ASP A 20 -0.17 23.47 12.67
C ASP A 20 0.55 22.19 12.27
N ILE A 21 1.72 22.32 11.65
CA ILE A 21 2.59 21.22 11.24
C ILE A 21 2.94 20.35 12.45
N ALA A 22 3.41 20.97 13.55
CA ALA A 22 3.77 20.23 14.76
C ALA A 22 2.60 19.44 15.34
N ARG A 23 1.39 20.02 15.32
CA ARG A 23 0.16 19.38 15.77
C ARG A 23 -0.22 18.20 14.89
N ILE A 24 -0.20 18.37 13.58
CA ILE A 24 -0.54 17.31 12.59
C ILE A 24 0.47 16.16 12.67
N ILE A 25 1.77 16.45 12.69
CA ILE A 25 2.82 15.44 12.80
C ILE A 25 2.72 14.63 14.10
N LYS A 26 2.35 15.24 15.20
CA LYS A 26 2.10 14.53 16.46
C LYS A 26 0.93 13.55 16.36
N ILE A 27 -0.12 13.90 15.59
CA ILE A 27 -1.26 13.02 15.33
C ILE A 27 -0.82 11.86 14.42
N ILE A 28 -0.12 12.15 13.31
CA ILE A 28 0.44 11.14 12.40
C ILE A 28 1.28 10.13 13.18
N TYR A 29 2.21 10.61 14.01
CA TYR A 29 3.09 9.74 14.81
C TYR A 29 2.31 8.81 15.75
N LYS A 30 1.23 9.32 16.38
CA LYS A 30 0.37 8.50 17.24
C LYS A 30 -0.39 7.45 16.44
N LEU A 31 -1.01 7.85 15.32
CA LEU A 31 -1.79 6.94 14.49
C LEU A 31 -0.91 5.90 13.78
N SER A 32 0.32 6.27 13.38
CA SER A 32 1.30 5.32 12.84
C SER A 32 1.66 4.24 13.86
N LYS A 33 1.82 4.60 15.13
CA LYS A 33 2.03 3.60 16.20
C LYS A 33 0.82 2.71 16.43
N ASP A 34 -0.39 3.25 16.36
CA ASP A 34 -1.61 2.46 16.47
C ASP A 34 -1.78 1.51 15.27
N THR A 35 -1.41 1.97 14.08
CA THR A 35 -1.40 1.16 12.86
C THR A 35 -0.38 0.01 12.98
N ALA A 36 0.79 0.26 13.57
CA ALA A 36 1.79 -0.79 13.83
C ALA A 36 1.22 -1.95 14.65
N VAL A 37 0.33 -1.66 15.61
CA VAL A 37 -0.33 -2.71 16.43
C VAL A 37 -1.12 -3.70 15.57
N LEU A 38 -1.68 -3.25 14.42
CA LEU A 38 -2.43 -4.13 13.51
C LEU A 38 -1.51 -5.18 12.84
N TYR A 39 -0.23 -4.87 12.71
CA TYR A 39 0.79 -5.72 12.08
C TYR A 39 1.68 -6.47 13.09
N GLU A 40 1.49 -6.28 14.41
CA GLU A 40 2.25 -6.99 15.45
C GLU A 40 1.94 -8.50 15.48
N PHE A 41 0.84 -8.93 14.83
CA PHE A 41 0.40 -10.31 14.86
C PHE A 41 0.49 -10.97 13.50
N ASP A 42 1.10 -12.16 13.45
CA ASP A 42 1.11 -12.99 12.26
C ASP A 42 -0.31 -13.44 11.89
N ASN A 43 -0.52 -13.71 10.61
CA ASN A 43 -1.82 -14.15 10.12
C ASN A 43 -2.30 -15.41 10.87
N PRO A 44 -3.47 -15.37 11.53
CA PRO A 44 -4.00 -16.50 12.30
C PRO A 44 -4.26 -17.77 11.46
N ASN A 45 -4.33 -17.64 10.14
CA ASN A 45 -4.40 -18.80 9.24
C ASN A 45 -3.06 -19.54 9.11
N ILE A 46 -1.95 -18.92 9.49
CA ILE A 46 -0.60 -19.51 9.44
C ILE A 46 -0.20 -20.03 10.82
N VAL A 47 -0.58 -19.32 11.88
CA VAL A 47 -0.20 -19.63 13.26
C VAL A 47 -1.46 -19.91 14.06
N ASP A 48 -1.57 -21.14 14.58
CA ASP A 48 -2.68 -21.53 15.46
C ASP A 48 -2.39 -21.14 16.92
N TYR A 49 -2.82 -19.96 17.28
CA TYR A 49 -2.63 -19.41 18.63
C TYR A 49 -3.45 -20.11 19.71
N THR A 50 -4.41 -20.97 19.35
CA THR A 50 -5.27 -21.66 20.30
C THR A 50 -4.62 -22.89 20.91
N LYS A 51 -3.62 -23.47 20.25
CA LYS A 51 -2.91 -24.67 20.70
C LYS A 51 -1.97 -24.44 21.86
N ASP A 52 -1.45 -23.23 22.02
CA ASP A 52 -0.54 -22.87 23.11
C ASP A 52 -1.15 -21.82 24.03
N LYS A 53 -1.64 -22.27 25.20
CA LYS A 53 -2.22 -21.40 26.23
C LYS A 53 -1.25 -20.34 26.72
N ARG A 54 0.06 -20.60 26.67
CA ARG A 54 1.07 -19.63 27.09
C ARG A 54 1.08 -18.45 26.10
N VAL A 55 1.04 -18.72 24.79
CA VAL A 55 0.96 -17.68 23.77
C VAL A 55 -0.32 -16.87 23.89
N LEU A 56 -1.43 -17.53 24.21
CA LEU A 56 -2.72 -16.87 24.44
C LEU A 56 -2.60 -15.78 25.54
N PHE A 57 -2.02 -16.11 26.68
CA PHE A 57 -1.95 -15.19 27.82
C PHE A 57 -0.81 -14.17 27.71
N THR A 58 0.34 -14.56 27.14
CA THR A 58 1.53 -13.69 27.09
C THR A 58 1.59 -12.77 25.86
N LYS A 59 0.94 -13.14 24.77
CA LYS A 59 0.97 -12.36 23.51
C LYS A 59 -0.42 -11.88 23.09
N LEU A 60 -1.37 -12.81 22.90
CA LEU A 60 -2.67 -12.48 22.32
C LEU A 60 -3.48 -11.56 23.23
N LEU A 61 -3.59 -11.87 24.52
CA LEU A 61 -4.38 -11.06 25.45
C LEU A 61 -3.84 -9.63 25.61
N PRO A 62 -2.52 -9.40 25.85
CA PRO A 62 -1.96 -8.04 25.88
C PRO A 62 -2.14 -7.29 24.54
N TRP A 63 -1.96 -7.99 23.42
CA TRP A 63 -2.19 -7.39 22.10
C TRP A 63 -3.65 -6.98 21.92
N THR A 64 -4.62 -7.80 22.35
CA THR A 64 -6.04 -7.48 22.25
C THR A 64 -6.39 -6.16 22.96
N PHE A 65 -5.82 -5.91 24.14
CA PHE A 65 -6.02 -4.64 24.83
C PHE A 65 -5.42 -3.46 24.07
N LYS A 66 -4.20 -3.61 23.55
CA LYS A 66 -3.59 -2.58 22.67
C LYS A 66 -4.45 -2.31 21.45
N PHE A 67 -4.94 -3.37 20.80
CA PHE A 67 -5.78 -3.28 19.60
C PHE A 67 -7.09 -2.55 19.87
N LEU A 68 -7.80 -2.89 20.94
CA LEU A 68 -9.04 -2.20 21.34
C LEU A 68 -8.80 -0.72 21.65
N TYR A 69 -7.68 -0.40 22.30
CA TYR A 69 -7.30 0.99 22.55
C TYR A 69 -6.99 1.75 21.25
N SER A 70 -6.29 1.12 20.31
CA SER A 70 -6.03 1.71 18.98
C SER A 70 -7.33 1.93 18.20
N LEU A 71 -8.30 1.00 18.26
CA LEU A 71 -9.62 1.17 17.63
C LEU A 71 -10.39 2.37 18.20
N MET A 72 -10.38 2.56 19.53
CA MET A 72 -11.01 3.74 20.14
C MET A 72 -10.37 5.03 19.65
N ARG A 73 -9.05 5.03 19.46
CA ARG A 73 -8.33 6.20 18.93
C ARG A 73 -8.64 6.44 17.46
N PHE A 74 -8.69 5.39 16.63
CA PHE A 74 -9.11 5.50 15.24
C PHE A 74 -10.51 6.08 15.10
N ASN A 75 -11.44 5.66 15.95
CA ASN A 75 -12.80 6.18 15.94
C ASN A 75 -12.88 7.70 16.19
N LYS A 76 -11.95 8.25 16.98
CA LYS A 76 -11.84 9.71 17.19
C LYS A 76 -11.53 10.47 15.88
N TYR A 77 -10.85 9.83 14.95
CA TYR A 77 -10.46 10.39 13.65
C TYR A 77 -11.26 9.78 12.49
N ASN A 78 -12.46 9.27 12.77
CA ASN A 78 -13.37 8.72 11.75
C ASN A 78 -14.17 9.85 11.07
N MET A 79 -13.46 10.85 10.62
CA MET A 79 -13.96 11.94 9.78
C MET A 79 -13.20 11.91 8.44
N SER A 80 -13.65 12.64 7.43
CA SER A 80 -12.92 12.74 6.18
C SER A 80 -11.59 13.48 6.36
N MET A 81 -10.63 13.23 5.46
CA MET A 81 -9.38 13.99 5.44
C MET A 81 -9.62 15.50 5.27
N GLU A 82 -10.57 15.87 4.42
CA GLU A 82 -10.97 17.26 4.20
C GLU A 82 -11.40 17.89 5.52
N GLU A 83 -12.39 17.32 6.21
CA GLU A 83 -12.89 17.80 7.50
C GLU A 83 -11.79 17.83 8.59
N PHE A 84 -10.87 16.87 8.57
CA PHE A 84 -9.75 16.85 9.51
C PHE A 84 -8.83 18.05 9.29
N PHE A 85 -8.43 18.32 8.06
CA PHE A 85 -7.49 19.41 7.76
C PHE A 85 -8.11 20.78 7.91
N GLU A 86 -9.38 20.97 7.58
CA GLU A 86 -10.13 22.22 7.87
C GLU A 86 -10.10 22.60 9.36
N LYS A 87 -9.98 21.60 10.25
CA LYS A 87 -9.86 21.82 11.70
C LYS A 87 -8.41 22.06 12.17
N GLN A 88 -7.41 21.74 11.34
CA GLN A 88 -6.02 21.84 11.73
C GLN A 88 -5.31 23.08 11.19
N THR A 89 -5.66 23.55 10.01
CA THR A 89 -4.98 24.67 9.35
C THR A 89 -5.92 25.35 8.34
N ASP A 90 -5.73 26.67 8.17
CA ASP A 90 -6.38 27.46 7.13
C ASP A 90 -5.54 27.49 5.83
N ASN A 91 -4.35 26.90 5.82
CA ASN A 91 -3.48 26.89 4.66
C ASN A 91 -3.83 25.76 3.70
N GLN A 92 -4.53 26.11 2.60
CA GLN A 92 -4.96 25.16 1.59
C GLN A 92 -3.77 24.44 0.90
N SER A 93 -2.66 25.14 0.64
CA SER A 93 -1.49 24.54 0.01
C SER A 93 -0.84 23.48 0.89
N LEU A 94 -0.76 23.72 2.21
CA LEU A 94 -0.30 22.72 3.18
C LEU A 94 -1.25 21.51 3.21
N THR A 95 -2.56 21.76 3.18
CA THR A 95 -3.58 20.70 3.10
C THR A 95 -3.39 19.86 1.84
N ASP A 96 -3.25 20.47 0.68
CA ASP A 96 -3.14 19.78 -0.60
C ASP A 96 -1.88 18.90 -0.68
N ILE A 97 -0.74 19.38 -0.21
CA ILE A 97 0.50 18.59 -0.21
C ILE A 97 0.44 17.39 0.74
N MET A 98 -0.25 17.54 1.88
CA MET A 98 -0.39 16.45 2.85
C MET A 98 -1.47 15.42 2.48
N THR A 99 -2.41 15.79 1.61
CA THR A 99 -3.53 14.92 1.21
C THR A 99 -3.41 14.35 -0.20
N GLN A 100 -2.38 14.71 -0.95
CA GLN A 100 -2.21 14.39 -2.37
C GLN A 100 -2.32 12.89 -2.74
N PHE A 101 -2.07 11.99 -1.78
CA PHE A 101 -2.11 10.54 -2.00
C PHE A 101 -3.47 9.91 -1.71
N PHE A 102 -4.43 10.70 -1.20
CA PHE A 102 -5.72 10.19 -0.74
C PHE A 102 -6.88 10.98 -1.33
N PHE A 103 -8.03 10.30 -1.47
CA PHE A 103 -9.26 11.00 -1.81
C PHE A 103 -9.72 11.85 -0.61
N ARG A 104 -10.31 13.01 -0.89
CA ARG A 104 -10.79 13.96 0.14
C ARG A 104 -11.70 13.32 1.19
N LYS A 105 -12.53 12.36 0.78
CA LYS A 105 -13.46 11.62 1.66
C LYS A 105 -12.86 10.39 2.34
N THR A 106 -11.58 10.09 2.12
CA THR A 106 -10.92 9.00 2.83
C THR A 106 -10.91 9.29 4.33
N PRO A 107 -11.21 8.31 5.21
CA PRO A 107 -11.16 8.52 6.66
C PRO A 107 -9.79 8.96 7.13
N ALA A 108 -9.74 10.00 7.97
CA ALA A 108 -8.48 10.60 8.42
C ALA A 108 -7.60 9.60 9.19
N TYR A 109 -8.20 8.73 10.02
CA TYR A 109 -7.41 7.71 10.74
C TYR A 109 -6.64 6.79 9.80
N PHE A 110 -7.25 6.41 8.67
CA PHE A 110 -6.63 5.55 7.68
C PHE A 110 -5.48 6.28 6.97
N SER A 111 -5.75 7.46 6.45
CA SER A 111 -4.76 8.24 5.68
C SER A 111 -3.57 8.65 6.53
N LEU A 112 -3.80 9.13 7.75
CA LEU A 112 -2.73 9.53 8.68
C LEU A 112 -1.98 8.32 9.25
N GLY A 113 -2.67 7.20 9.49
CA GLY A 113 -2.06 5.93 9.91
C GLY A 113 -1.20 5.31 8.82
N TYR A 114 -1.54 5.54 7.55
CA TYR A 114 -0.79 5.04 6.40
C TYR A 114 0.66 5.56 6.34
N PHE A 115 0.96 6.68 7.00
CA PHE A 115 2.34 7.13 7.16
C PHE A 115 3.25 6.09 7.84
N TYR A 116 2.68 5.10 8.54
CA TYR A 116 3.43 3.95 9.03
C TYR A 116 4.19 3.22 7.92
N VAL A 117 3.61 3.09 6.74
CA VAL A 117 4.22 2.42 5.59
C VAL A 117 5.50 3.15 5.14
N TYR A 118 5.55 4.48 5.28
CA TYR A 118 6.73 5.26 4.88
C TYR A 118 7.92 5.12 5.83
N LEU A 119 7.74 4.56 7.02
CA LEU A 119 8.84 4.34 7.98
C LEU A 119 9.83 3.29 7.49
N ASP A 120 9.34 2.31 6.71
CA ASP A 120 10.13 1.20 6.15
C ASP A 120 10.21 1.27 4.62
N TYR A 121 9.98 2.45 4.05
CA TYR A 121 10.01 2.62 2.61
C TYR A 121 11.45 2.76 2.09
N PHE A 122 11.83 1.85 1.20
CA PHE A 122 13.11 1.89 0.51
C PHE A 122 12.90 2.13 -0.98
N TYR A 123 13.69 3.03 -1.54
CA TYR A 123 13.69 3.29 -2.96
C TYR A 123 14.85 2.53 -3.62
N PRO A 124 14.61 1.75 -4.68
CA PRO A 124 15.67 0.98 -5.31
C PRO A 124 16.78 1.87 -5.88
N ILE A 125 18.03 1.51 -5.63
CA ILE A 125 19.16 2.11 -6.33
C ILE A 125 18.96 1.85 -7.84
N ASN A 126 19.13 2.87 -8.68
CA ASN A 126 18.83 2.87 -10.11
C ASN A 126 17.34 2.96 -10.48
N GLY A 127 16.49 3.36 -9.54
CA GLY A 127 15.08 3.64 -9.80
C GLY A 127 14.17 2.40 -9.80
N THR A 128 12.88 2.64 -9.98
CA THR A 128 11.85 1.58 -9.96
C THR A 128 12.01 0.53 -11.06
N GLY A 129 12.67 0.89 -12.17
CA GLY A 129 12.99 -0.04 -13.27
C GLY A 129 13.98 -1.15 -12.90
N ALA A 130 14.68 -1.02 -11.76
CA ALA A 130 15.62 -2.05 -11.31
C ALA A 130 14.93 -3.40 -11.05
N LEU A 131 13.76 -3.40 -10.41
CA LEU A 131 13.02 -4.62 -10.10
C LEU A 131 12.54 -5.36 -11.36
N PRO A 132 11.83 -4.72 -12.32
CA PRO A 132 11.49 -5.37 -13.58
C PRO A 132 12.69 -5.92 -14.34
N LYS A 133 13.81 -5.21 -14.34
CA LYS A 133 15.05 -5.67 -14.99
C LYS A 133 15.63 -6.93 -14.32
N LEU A 134 15.63 -6.99 -12.99
CA LEU A 134 16.08 -8.18 -12.27
C LEU A 134 15.17 -9.38 -12.56
N LEU A 135 13.84 -9.18 -12.56
CA LEU A 135 12.87 -10.23 -12.89
C LEU A 135 13.03 -10.71 -14.34
N HIS A 136 13.20 -9.79 -15.29
CA HIS A 136 13.50 -10.13 -16.68
C HIS A 136 14.74 -11.02 -16.79
N ASN A 137 15.86 -10.60 -16.20
CA ASN A 137 17.08 -11.38 -16.23
C ASN A 137 16.87 -12.78 -15.64
N LYS A 138 16.12 -12.86 -14.55
CA LYS A 138 15.82 -14.14 -13.90
C LYS A 138 14.98 -15.08 -14.77
N VAL A 139 14.03 -14.55 -15.53
CA VAL A 139 13.25 -15.30 -16.52
C VAL A 139 14.18 -15.88 -17.58
N ILE A 140 15.06 -15.05 -18.16
CA ILE A 140 16.01 -15.49 -19.21
C ILE A 140 17.01 -16.51 -18.67
N GLU A 141 17.58 -16.31 -17.49
CA GLU A 141 18.50 -17.24 -16.82
C GLU A 141 17.90 -18.64 -16.61
N ASN A 142 16.57 -18.69 -16.39
CA ASN A 142 15.84 -19.96 -16.22
C ASN A 142 15.30 -20.52 -17.54
N GLY A 143 15.74 -20.02 -18.69
CA GLY A 143 15.33 -20.52 -20.01
C GLY A 143 13.98 -20.01 -20.49
N GLY A 144 13.38 -19.04 -19.81
CA GLY A 144 12.16 -18.40 -20.24
C GLY A 144 12.38 -17.42 -21.39
N THR A 145 11.32 -17.09 -22.10
CA THR A 145 11.33 -16.12 -23.19
C THR A 145 10.50 -14.90 -22.80
N LEU A 146 10.97 -13.72 -23.10
CA LEU A 146 10.21 -12.49 -22.98
C LEU A 146 10.03 -11.87 -24.36
N GLN A 147 8.79 -11.61 -24.74
CA GLN A 147 8.45 -10.96 -26.00
C GLN A 147 7.76 -9.63 -25.72
N LEU A 148 8.43 -8.53 -26.01
CA LEU A 148 7.92 -7.18 -25.84
C LEU A 148 7.20 -6.71 -27.10
N GLY A 149 6.35 -5.68 -26.98
CA GLY A 149 5.63 -5.10 -28.10
C GLY A 149 4.52 -5.99 -28.66
N THR A 150 4.18 -7.11 -28.00
CA THR A 150 3.20 -8.09 -28.46
C THR A 150 1.89 -7.87 -27.73
N GLN A 151 0.84 -7.56 -28.47
CA GLN A 151 -0.50 -7.38 -27.95
C GLN A 151 -1.35 -8.62 -28.21
N ILE A 152 -1.81 -9.29 -27.16
CA ILE A 152 -2.76 -10.39 -27.30
C ILE A 152 -4.14 -9.83 -27.68
N LYS A 153 -4.77 -10.42 -28.69
CA LYS A 153 -6.10 -10.05 -29.19
C LYS A 153 -7.17 -11.08 -28.91
N GLU A 154 -6.80 -12.34 -28.86
CA GLU A 154 -7.75 -13.42 -28.67
C GLU A 154 -7.19 -14.48 -27.74
N ILE A 155 -8.05 -15.02 -26.88
CA ILE A 155 -7.76 -16.14 -25.99
C ILE A 155 -8.75 -17.24 -26.32
N ILE A 156 -8.25 -18.41 -26.70
CA ILE A 156 -9.05 -19.57 -27.07
C ILE A 156 -8.79 -20.70 -26.08
N PRO A 157 -9.55 -20.75 -24.98
CA PRO A 157 -9.32 -21.73 -23.91
C PRO A 157 -9.53 -23.17 -24.37
N SER A 158 -10.47 -23.41 -25.26
CA SER A 158 -10.77 -24.73 -25.81
C SER A 158 -9.59 -25.35 -26.57
N GLU A 159 -8.68 -24.52 -27.09
CA GLU A 159 -7.50 -24.94 -27.84
C GLU A 159 -6.21 -24.69 -27.06
N MET A 160 -6.30 -24.18 -25.81
CA MET A 160 -5.17 -23.75 -24.96
C MET A 160 -4.17 -22.87 -25.72
N LYS A 161 -4.67 -21.83 -26.40
CA LYS A 161 -3.85 -20.91 -27.18
C LYS A 161 -4.29 -19.47 -27.01
N VAL A 162 -3.34 -18.57 -27.25
CA VAL A 162 -3.60 -17.13 -27.42
C VAL A 162 -3.11 -16.67 -28.79
N VAL A 163 -3.72 -15.62 -29.32
CA VAL A 163 -3.38 -15.04 -30.63
C VAL A 163 -3.05 -13.58 -30.46
N ASP A 164 -1.93 -13.13 -31.03
CA ASP A 164 -1.52 -11.73 -30.98
C ASP A 164 -2.14 -10.89 -32.11
N SER A 165 -1.81 -9.59 -32.13
CA SER A 165 -2.30 -8.63 -33.12
C SER A 165 -1.79 -8.89 -34.53
N GLU A 166 -0.74 -9.69 -34.69
CA GLU A 166 -0.12 -10.04 -35.97
C GLU A 166 -0.62 -11.42 -36.46
N GLY A 167 -1.45 -12.11 -35.65
CA GLY A 167 -1.98 -13.43 -35.99
C GLY A 167 -1.08 -14.58 -35.56
N ASN A 168 0.02 -14.32 -34.83
CA ASN A 168 0.85 -15.38 -34.30
C ASN A 168 0.13 -16.10 -33.16
N GLN A 169 0.27 -17.44 -33.09
CA GLN A 169 -0.42 -18.29 -32.12
C GLN A 169 0.59 -18.86 -31.13
N TYR A 170 0.24 -18.78 -29.84
CA TYR A 170 1.05 -19.28 -28.74
C TYR A 170 0.22 -20.30 -27.95
N LYS A 171 0.68 -21.55 -27.89
CA LYS A 171 0.07 -22.60 -27.08
C LYS A 171 0.57 -22.53 -25.65
N TYR A 172 -0.27 -22.90 -24.69
CA TYR A 172 0.07 -22.92 -23.28
C TYR A 172 -0.52 -24.14 -22.56
N ASP A 173 0.12 -24.59 -21.51
CA ASP A 173 -0.44 -25.52 -20.54
C ASP A 173 -1.18 -24.75 -19.43
N HIS A 174 -0.63 -23.61 -19.04
CA HIS A 174 -1.20 -22.70 -18.05
C HIS A 174 -1.08 -21.26 -18.55
N LEU A 175 -2.17 -20.50 -18.45
CA LEU A 175 -2.20 -19.08 -18.77
C LEU A 175 -2.36 -18.27 -17.50
N ILE A 176 -1.40 -17.37 -17.23
CA ILE A 176 -1.48 -16.37 -16.15
C ILE A 176 -1.70 -15.00 -16.79
N TRP A 177 -2.88 -14.43 -16.61
CA TRP A 177 -3.19 -13.10 -17.11
C TRP A 177 -2.88 -12.04 -16.05
N ALA A 178 -1.77 -11.34 -16.18
CA ALA A 178 -1.32 -10.28 -15.28
C ALA A 178 -1.52 -8.87 -15.88
N ALA A 179 -2.62 -8.67 -16.63
CA ALA A 179 -2.99 -7.40 -17.24
C ALA A 179 -4.45 -7.03 -16.88
N ASP A 180 -5.04 -6.04 -17.57
CA ASP A 180 -6.42 -5.60 -17.30
C ASP A 180 -7.45 -6.73 -17.41
N LEU A 181 -8.19 -6.96 -16.33
CA LEU A 181 -9.17 -8.05 -16.23
C LEU A 181 -10.36 -7.87 -17.19
N LYS A 182 -10.79 -6.62 -17.44
CA LYS A 182 -11.90 -6.38 -18.40
C LYS A 182 -11.48 -6.70 -19.81
N THR A 183 -10.23 -6.41 -20.17
CA THR A 183 -9.64 -6.78 -21.44
C THR A 183 -9.57 -8.30 -21.59
N PHE A 184 -9.18 -9.01 -20.55
CA PHE A 184 -9.20 -10.49 -20.53
C PHE A 184 -10.55 -11.04 -20.94
N TYR A 185 -11.64 -10.64 -20.27
CA TYR A 185 -12.99 -11.15 -20.57
C TYR A 185 -13.52 -10.73 -21.94
N ARG A 186 -13.01 -9.65 -22.54
CA ARG A 186 -13.38 -9.24 -23.91
C ARG A 186 -12.66 -10.05 -25.00
N GLN A 187 -11.53 -10.66 -24.65
CA GLN A 187 -10.68 -11.38 -25.61
C GLN A 187 -10.87 -12.89 -25.54
N ILE A 188 -11.60 -13.40 -24.56
CA ILE A 188 -11.98 -14.82 -24.51
C ILE A 188 -13.05 -15.10 -25.57
N ASN A 189 -12.80 -16.12 -26.40
CA ASN A 189 -13.71 -16.62 -27.42
C ASN A 189 -14.15 -18.06 -27.10
#